data_4acc5413c7ac31eef87bfd627079448b
#
_entry.id   4acc5413c7ac31eef87bfd627079448b
#
_cell.length_a   1.000
_cell.length_b   1.000
_cell.length_c   1.000
_cell.angle_alpha   90.00
_cell.angle_beta   90.00
_cell.angle_gamma   90.00
#
_symmetry.space_group_name_H-M   'P 1'
#
loop_
_entity.id
_entity.type
_entity.pdbx_description
1 polymer ?
#
loop_
_entity_poly.entity_id
_entity_poly.type
_entity_poly.pdbx_seq_one_letter_code
_entity_poly.pdbx_strand_id
1 'polypeptide(L)'
;MLTDFLRDQVFTTAWFGLMAFVWFGWSQEDPPKRWRVWLGLGSVLGLGFAAAFGVLTATNWDEPTALEGKYVWFGVLVAAEVVAAGVGCLVLARRGASRWMAWWVAVVVAAHFPPLALFLDDIGVALVGVVQLVALGMVARRLRGDTVTSSRLAGPVMGATLLLSAAISAVLTVPGL
;
A
#
# COMPACT_ATOMS: atom_id res chain seq x y z
N MET A 1 3.44 -11.25 -6.95
CA MET A 1 4.81 -10.76 -7.02
C MET A 1 5.58 -11.57 -8.03
N LEU A 2 6.58 -11.00 -8.67
CA LEU A 2 7.31 -11.62 -9.79
C LEU A 2 8.82 -11.75 -9.49
N THR A 3 9.22 -11.55 -8.24
CA THR A 3 10.61 -11.81 -7.80
C THR A 3 10.85 -13.29 -7.60
N ASP A 4 12.08 -13.74 -7.79
CA ASP A 4 12.51 -15.14 -7.55
C ASP A 4 12.81 -15.44 -6.07
N PHE A 5 12.75 -14.42 -5.19
CA PHE A 5 13.07 -14.53 -3.77
C PHE A 5 11.80 -14.83 -2.96
N LEU A 6 11.64 -16.08 -2.48
CA LEU A 6 10.49 -16.52 -1.72
C LEU A 6 10.23 -15.65 -0.48
N ARG A 7 11.27 -15.32 0.28
CA ARG A 7 11.19 -14.45 1.46
C ARG A 7 10.55 -13.10 1.12
N ASP A 8 10.98 -12.47 0.02
CA ASP A 8 10.47 -11.16 -0.38
C ASP A 8 9.03 -11.24 -0.88
N GLN A 9 8.66 -12.35 -1.55
CA GLN A 9 7.28 -12.60 -1.98
C GLN A 9 6.33 -12.72 -0.79
N VAL A 10 6.65 -13.58 0.20
CA VAL A 10 5.78 -13.77 1.37
C VAL A 10 5.73 -12.52 2.23
N PHE A 11 6.87 -11.83 2.42
CA PHE A 11 6.91 -10.56 3.16
C PHE A 11 6.07 -9.48 2.48
N THR A 12 6.20 -9.29 1.18
CA THR A 12 5.45 -8.26 0.44
C THR A 12 3.96 -8.58 0.44
N THR A 13 3.58 -9.86 0.34
CA THR A 13 2.17 -10.29 0.45
C THR A 13 1.60 -9.96 1.82
N ALA A 14 2.33 -10.25 2.90
CA ALA A 14 1.95 -9.88 4.26
C ALA A 14 1.81 -8.37 4.43
N TRP A 15 2.79 -7.62 3.93
CA TRP A 15 2.82 -6.16 4.01
C TRP A 15 1.67 -5.51 3.24
N PHE A 16 1.37 -5.97 2.03
CA PHE A 16 0.23 -5.48 1.26
C PHE A 16 -1.10 -5.79 1.94
N GLY A 17 -1.23 -6.97 2.56
CA GLY A 17 -2.39 -7.29 3.39
C GLY A 17 -2.54 -6.32 4.56
N LEU A 18 -1.46 -6.08 5.30
CA LEU A 18 -1.45 -5.15 6.43
C LEU A 18 -1.80 -3.72 5.98
N MET A 19 -1.21 -3.26 4.89
CA MET A 19 -1.50 -1.92 4.36
C MET A 19 -2.92 -1.82 3.80
N ALA A 20 -3.47 -2.86 3.21
CA ALA A 20 -4.88 -2.90 2.81
C ALA A 20 -5.81 -2.72 4.03
N PHE A 21 -5.52 -3.41 5.16
CA PHE A 21 -6.22 -3.19 6.43
C PHE A 21 -6.17 -1.71 6.86
N VAL A 22 -4.98 -1.09 6.84
CA VAL A 22 -4.80 0.31 7.25
C VAL A 22 -5.60 1.26 6.34
N TRP A 23 -5.52 1.09 5.02
CA TRP A 23 -6.21 1.96 4.06
C TRP A 23 -7.72 1.82 4.10
N PHE A 24 -8.24 0.60 4.22
CA PHE A 24 -9.68 0.39 4.41
C PHE A 24 -10.14 0.94 5.77
N GLY A 25 -9.31 0.83 6.82
CA GLY A 25 -9.55 1.44 8.12
C GLY A 25 -9.65 2.96 8.03
N TRP A 26 -8.70 3.60 7.34
CA TRP A 26 -8.74 5.06 7.14
C TRP A 26 -9.97 5.50 6.33
N SER A 27 -10.43 4.67 5.40
CA SER A 27 -11.66 4.93 4.64
C SER A 27 -12.92 5.02 5.52
N GLN A 28 -12.89 4.47 6.73
CA GLN A 28 -14.01 4.53 7.69
C GLN A 28 -14.18 5.91 8.34
N GLU A 29 -13.29 6.87 8.07
CA GLU A 29 -13.40 8.24 8.57
C GLU A 29 -14.72 8.91 8.11
N ASP A 30 -15.08 8.82 6.82
CA ASP A 30 -16.29 9.42 6.26
C ASP A 30 -16.88 8.60 5.09
N PRO A 31 -17.22 7.31 5.27
CA PRO A 31 -17.72 6.50 4.18
C PRO A 31 -19.24 6.68 4.00
N PRO A 32 -19.75 6.49 2.76
CA PRO A 32 -21.17 6.28 2.57
C PRO A 32 -21.64 5.07 3.41
N LYS A 33 -22.81 5.14 4.04
CA LYS A 33 -23.33 4.08 4.94
C LYS A 33 -23.26 2.68 4.29
N ARG A 34 -23.60 2.58 3.00
CA ARG A 34 -23.56 1.32 2.23
C ARG A 34 -22.16 0.73 2.02
N TRP A 35 -21.08 1.52 2.20
CA TRP A 35 -19.71 1.04 2.00
C TRP A 35 -19.06 0.49 3.28
N ARG A 36 -19.58 0.84 4.45
CA ARG A 36 -18.98 0.49 5.74
C ARG A 36 -18.72 -1.01 5.88
N VAL A 37 -19.70 -1.83 5.52
CA VAL A 37 -19.57 -3.30 5.60
C VAL A 37 -18.47 -3.81 4.67
N TRP A 38 -18.47 -3.33 3.40
CA TRP A 38 -17.46 -3.75 2.42
C TRP A 38 -16.04 -3.32 2.79
N LEU A 39 -15.88 -2.11 3.32
CA LEU A 39 -14.61 -1.62 3.84
C LEU A 39 -14.15 -2.45 5.05
N GLY A 40 -15.07 -2.80 5.94
CA GLY A 40 -14.81 -3.69 7.07
C GLY A 40 -14.38 -5.09 6.62
N LEU A 41 -15.07 -5.69 5.66
CA LEU A 41 -14.69 -6.98 5.08
C LEU A 41 -13.30 -6.91 4.42
N GLY A 42 -13.02 -5.84 3.66
CA GLY A 42 -11.69 -5.61 3.08
C GLY A 42 -10.60 -5.52 4.14
N SER A 43 -10.87 -4.82 5.26
CA SER A 43 -9.93 -4.76 6.39
C SER A 43 -9.67 -6.14 7.00
N VAL A 44 -10.72 -6.92 7.25
CA VAL A 44 -10.58 -8.29 7.82
C VAL A 44 -9.79 -9.20 6.90
N LEU A 45 -10.07 -9.17 5.59
CA LEU A 45 -9.32 -9.93 4.59
C LEU A 45 -7.85 -9.49 4.55
N GLY A 46 -7.58 -8.19 4.57
CA GLY A 46 -6.22 -7.66 4.63
C GLY A 46 -5.45 -8.16 5.85
N LEU A 47 -6.09 -8.12 7.03
CA LEU A 47 -5.50 -8.65 8.25
C LEU A 47 -5.26 -10.17 8.17
N GLY A 48 -6.16 -10.92 7.53
CA GLY A 48 -6.00 -12.35 7.28
C GLY A 48 -4.75 -12.65 6.43
N PHE A 49 -4.53 -11.90 5.33
CA PHE A 49 -3.31 -12.00 4.54
C PHE A 49 -2.06 -11.63 5.34
N ALA A 50 -2.12 -10.53 6.12
CA ALA A 50 -1.01 -10.10 6.96
C ALA A 50 -0.61 -11.18 7.97
N ALA A 51 -1.58 -11.81 8.63
CA ALA A 51 -1.32 -12.86 9.62
C ALA A 51 -0.76 -14.14 8.96
N ALA A 52 -1.44 -14.66 7.91
CA ALA A 52 -1.04 -15.89 7.25
C ALA A 52 0.36 -15.78 6.63
N PHE A 53 0.60 -14.75 5.84
CA PHE A 53 1.89 -14.54 5.18
C PHE A 53 2.96 -13.97 6.12
N GLY A 54 2.57 -13.32 7.22
CA GLY A 54 3.48 -12.95 8.30
C GLY A 54 4.11 -14.17 8.98
N VAL A 55 3.34 -15.23 9.22
CA VAL A 55 3.85 -16.51 9.71
C VAL A 55 4.80 -17.13 8.68
N LEU A 56 4.40 -17.18 7.41
CA LEU A 56 5.27 -17.68 6.33
C LEU A 56 6.57 -16.87 6.21
N THR A 57 6.51 -15.56 6.38
CA THR A 57 7.71 -14.71 6.40
C THR A 57 8.64 -15.09 7.55
N ALA A 58 8.10 -15.31 8.75
CA ALA A 58 8.90 -15.68 9.92
C ALA A 58 9.56 -17.05 9.75
N THR A 59 8.89 -18.01 9.12
CA THR A 59 9.42 -19.38 8.90
C THR A 59 10.42 -19.44 7.73
N ASN A 60 10.43 -18.46 6.83
CA ASN A 60 11.35 -18.37 5.69
C ASN A 60 12.31 -17.17 5.83
N TRP A 61 12.59 -16.72 7.07
CA TRP A 61 13.40 -15.52 7.29
C TRP A 61 14.86 -15.68 6.87
N ASP A 62 15.37 -16.89 6.94
CA ASP A 62 16.76 -17.23 6.58
C ASP A 62 16.97 -17.44 5.07
N GLU A 63 15.90 -17.43 4.28
CA GLU A 63 15.98 -17.52 2.82
C GLU A 63 16.61 -16.25 2.21
N PRO A 64 17.27 -16.35 1.04
CA PRO A 64 17.84 -15.22 0.33
C PRO A 64 16.84 -14.10 0.06
N THR A 65 17.33 -12.86 -0.05
CA THR A 65 16.53 -11.66 -0.34
C THR A 65 17.20 -10.80 -1.41
N ALA A 66 16.41 -10.18 -2.27
CA ALA A 66 16.88 -9.18 -3.24
C ALA A 66 17.51 -7.94 -2.57
N LEU A 67 17.23 -7.71 -1.28
CA LEU A 67 17.75 -6.57 -0.51
C LEU A 67 19.18 -6.78 0.00
N GLU A 68 19.79 -7.96 -0.20
CA GLU A 68 21.15 -8.20 0.24
C GLU A 68 22.10 -7.15 -0.33
N GLY A 69 22.86 -6.50 0.55
CA GLY A 69 23.73 -5.37 0.18
C GLY A 69 23.03 -4.04 -0.12
N LYS A 70 21.69 -4.00 -0.16
CA LYS A 70 20.90 -2.81 -0.51
C LYS A 70 20.11 -2.21 0.68
N TYR A 71 20.19 -2.78 1.88
CA TYR A 71 19.39 -2.37 3.04
C TYR A 71 19.49 -0.87 3.40
N VAL A 72 20.68 -0.28 3.27
CA VAL A 72 20.88 1.15 3.56
C VAL A 72 20.06 2.01 2.60
N TRP A 73 20.11 1.71 1.31
CA TRP A 73 19.39 2.46 0.30
C TRP A 73 17.86 2.25 0.37
N PHE A 74 17.44 1.02 0.68
CA PHE A 74 16.04 0.74 1.01
C PHE A 74 15.59 1.58 2.22
N GLY A 75 16.39 1.64 3.29
CA GLY A 75 16.09 2.48 4.46
C GLY A 75 16.01 3.96 4.11
N VAL A 76 16.88 4.47 3.22
CA VAL A 76 16.83 5.86 2.72
C VAL A 76 15.54 6.11 1.95
N LEU A 77 15.11 5.18 1.08
CA LEU A 77 13.85 5.30 0.35
C LEU A 77 12.65 5.38 1.29
N VAL A 78 12.58 4.49 2.28
CA VAL A 78 11.48 4.49 3.28
C VAL A 78 11.51 5.76 4.13
N ALA A 79 12.69 6.22 4.55
CA ALA A 79 12.81 7.47 5.30
C ALA A 79 12.34 8.68 4.48
N ALA A 80 12.70 8.74 3.19
CA ALA A 80 12.25 9.79 2.28
C ALA A 80 10.72 9.78 2.11
N GLU A 81 10.11 8.60 2.00
CA GLU A 81 8.65 8.44 1.96
C GLU A 81 7.99 9.02 3.21
N VAL A 82 8.44 8.60 4.40
CA VAL A 82 7.89 9.06 5.68
C VAL A 82 8.02 10.58 5.84
N VAL A 83 9.20 11.13 5.51
CA VAL A 83 9.43 12.57 5.55
C VAL A 83 8.53 13.30 4.56
N ALA A 84 8.42 12.84 3.32
CA ALA A 84 7.56 13.46 2.30
C ALA A 84 6.08 13.44 2.72
N ALA A 85 5.59 12.29 3.23
CA ALA A 85 4.24 12.16 3.74
C ALA A 85 3.99 13.13 4.91
N GLY A 86 4.87 13.14 5.90
CA GLY A 86 4.75 13.97 7.10
C GLY A 86 4.82 15.48 6.80
N VAL A 87 5.82 15.90 6.02
CA VAL A 87 5.98 17.32 5.63
C VAL A 87 4.77 17.79 4.82
N GLY A 88 4.30 17.00 3.85
CA GLY A 88 3.12 17.37 3.07
C GLY A 88 1.85 17.45 3.92
N CYS A 89 1.63 16.53 4.85
CA CYS A 89 0.52 16.62 5.81
C CYS A 89 0.60 17.88 6.67
N LEU A 90 1.79 18.24 7.17
CA LEU A 90 2.00 19.44 7.95
C LEU A 90 1.69 20.71 7.12
N VAL A 91 2.14 20.77 5.88
CA VAL A 91 1.84 21.89 4.97
C VAL A 91 0.35 21.98 4.69
N LEU A 92 -0.32 20.86 4.43
CA LEU A 92 -1.78 20.81 4.20
C LEU A 92 -2.55 21.26 5.44
N ALA A 93 -2.13 20.84 6.65
CA ALA A 93 -2.73 21.29 7.89
C ALA A 93 -2.62 22.80 8.06
N ARG A 94 -1.40 23.35 7.88
CA ARG A 94 -1.16 24.81 8.03
C ARG A 94 -1.91 25.65 7.00
N ARG A 95 -2.25 25.08 5.84
CA ARG A 95 -3.03 25.74 4.78
C ARG A 95 -4.54 25.54 4.92
N GLY A 96 -5.02 24.88 5.99
CA GLY A 96 -6.43 24.56 6.16
C GLY A 96 -6.97 23.56 5.14
N ALA A 97 -6.08 22.78 4.52
CA ALA A 97 -6.39 21.81 3.47
C ALA A 97 -6.32 20.35 3.96
N SER A 98 -6.59 20.10 5.25
CA SER A 98 -6.45 18.78 5.90
C SER A 98 -7.27 17.68 5.21
N ARG A 99 -8.36 18.02 4.54
CA ARG A 99 -9.16 17.07 3.77
C ARG A 99 -8.36 16.34 2.67
N TRP A 100 -7.22 16.86 2.24
CA TRP A 100 -6.34 16.30 1.21
C TRP A 100 -5.23 15.39 1.75
N MET A 101 -5.08 15.25 3.07
CA MET A 101 -3.97 14.51 3.68
C MET A 101 -3.92 13.05 3.23
N ALA A 102 -5.06 12.34 3.27
CA ALA A 102 -5.10 10.93 2.86
C ALA A 102 -4.73 10.76 1.38
N TRP A 103 -5.16 11.67 0.50
CA TRP A 103 -4.76 11.65 -0.90
C TRP A 103 -3.25 11.91 -1.06
N TRP A 104 -2.70 12.87 -0.33
CA TRP A 104 -1.27 13.16 -0.36
C TRP A 104 -0.43 11.95 0.07
N VAL A 105 -0.76 11.35 1.22
CA VAL A 105 -0.07 10.15 1.70
C VAL A 105 -0.20 9.02 0.68
N ALA A 106 -1.38 8.82 0.09
CA ALA A 106 -1.58 7.82 -0.94
C ALA A 106 -0.69 8.04 -2.18
N VAL A 107 -0.54 9.28 -2.63
CA VAL A 107 0.36 9.62 -3.75
C VAL A 107 1.81 9.34 -3.41
N VAL A 108 2.27 9.72 -2.21
CA VAL A 108 3.65 9.46 -1.76
C VAL A 108 3.91 7.96 -1.70
N VAL A 109 3.00 7.18 -1.08
CA VAL A 109 3.08 5.71 -1.01
C VAL A 109 3.06 5.08 -2.41
N ALA A 110 2.18 5.51 -3.30
CA ALA A 110 2.14 4.98 -4.66
C ALA A 110 3.41 5.30 -5.46
N ALA A 111 3.97 6.50 -5.26
CA ALA A 111 5.16 6.96 -5.96
C ALA A 111 6.45 6.26 -5.50
N HIS A 112 6.50 5.71 -4.27
CA HIS A 112 7.67 5.00 -3.81
C HIS A 112 7.77 3.56 -4.36
N PHE A 113 6.66 2.97 -4.84
CA PHE A 113 6.66 1.60 -5.35
C PHE A 113 7.55 1.39 -6.60
N PRO A 114 7.58 2.28 -7.61
CA PRO A 114 8.49 2.08 -8.74
C PRO A 114 9.98 2.00 -8.34
N PRO A 115 10.56 2.90 -7.51
CA PRO A 115 11.92 2.73 -7.03
C PRO A 115 12.07 1.50 -6.10
N LEU A 116 11.06 1.16 -5.28
CA LEU A 116 11.08 -0.03 -4.45
C LEU A 116 11.19 -1.31 -5.28
N ALA A 117 10.51 -1.37 -6.42
CA ALA A 117 10.56 -2.49 -7.36
C ALA A 117 11.98 -2.80 -7.84
N LEU A 118 12.85 -1.78 -7.98
CA LEU A 118 14.25 -1.96 -8.36
C LEU A 118 15.08 -2.61 -7.24
N PHE A 119 14.71 -2.38 -5.98
CA PHE A 119 15.38 -3.00 -4.84
C PHE A 119 14.94 -4.46 -4.65
N LEU A 120 13.66 -4.76 -4.90
CA LEU A 120 13.08 -6.08 -4.72
C LEU A 120 13.17 -6.98 -5.97
N ASP A 121 13.71 -6.46 -7.08
CA ASP A 121 13.71 -7.12 -8.39
C ASP A 121 12.31 -7.63 -8.78
N ASP A 122 11.27 -6.78 -8.54
CA ASP A 122 9.87 -7.15 -8.72
C ASP A 122 9.09 -6.08 -9.49
N ILE A 123 8.94 -6.29 -10.79
CA ILE A 123 8.17 -5.37 -11.65
C ILE A 123 6.68 -5.31 -11.24
N GLY A 124 6.15 -6.32 -10.57
CA GLY A 124 4.78 -6.34 -10.04
C GLY A 124 4.55 -5.20 -9.05
N VAL A 125 5.54 -4.91 -8.19
CA VAL A 125 5.48 -3.78 -7.24
C VAL A 125 5.39 -2.45 -7.99
N ALA A 126 6.19 -2.26 -9.06
CA ALA A 126 6.11 -1.04 -9.87
C ALA A 126 4.75 -0.86 -10.52
N LEU A 127 4.17 -1.95 -11.07
CA LEU A 127 2.85 -1.92 -11.70
C LEU A 127 1.76 -1.51 -10.71
N VAL A 128 1.81 -2.00 -9.47
CA VAL A 128 0.89 -1.58 -8.39
C VAL A 128 0.97 -0.07 -8.19
N GLY A 129 2.18 0.49 -8.06
CA GLY A 129 2.39 1.93 -7.89
C GLY A 129 1.84 2.75 -9.06
N VAL A 130 2.10 2.33 -10.29
CA VAL A 130 1.59 3.02 -11.49
C VAL A 130 0.06 3.00 -11.54
N VAL A 131 -0.57 1.84 -11.31
CA VAL A 131 -2.03 1.72 -11.26
C VAL A 131 -2.62 2.64 -10.19
N GLN A 132 -2.03 2.67 -9.00
CA GLN A 132 -2.45 3.55 -7.91
C GLN A 132 -2.30 5.03 -8.28
N LEU A 133 -1.18 5.45 -8.87
CA LEU A 133 -0.98 6.85 -9.28
C LEU A 133 -2.01 7.30 -10.31
N VAL A 134 -2.32 6.46 -11.31
CA VAL A 134 -3.36 6.74 -12.30
C VAL A 134 -4.73 6.87 -11.62
N ALA A 135 -5.09 5.92 -10.76
CA ALA A 135 -6.36 5.95 -10.03
C ALA A 135 -6.47 7.17 -9.09
N LEU A 136 -5.38 7.53 -8.38
CA LEU A 136 -5.33 8.73 -7.53
C LEU A 136 -5.43 10.03 -8.32
N GLY A 137 -4.91 10.06 -9.55
CA GLY A 137 -5.12 11.18 -10.48
C GLY A 137 -6.61 11.37 -10.83
N MET A 138 -7.34 10.27 -11.07
CA MET A 138 -8.79 10.32 -11.28
C MET A 138 -9.54 10.74 -10.02
N VAL A 139 -9.14 10.23 -8.85
CA VAL A 139 -9.68 10.64 -7.54
C VAL A 139 -9.48 12.14 -7.32
N ALA A 140 -8.30 12.68 -7.61
CA ALA A 140 -8.04 14.12 -7.45
C ALA A 140 -8.96 14.98 -8.31
N ARG A 141 -9.20 14.57 -9.57
CA ARG A 141 -10.14 15.28 -10.46
C ARG A 141 -11.56 15.31 -9.88
N ARG A 142 -12.03 14.19 -9.33
CA ARG A 142 -13.35 14.10 -8.70
C ARG A 142 -13.44 14.95 -7.42
N LEU A 143 -12.41 14.92 -6.57
CA LEU A 143 -12.38 15.64 -5.30
C LEU A 143 -12.32 17.17 -5.46
N ARG A 144 -11.87 17.69 -6.62
CA ARG A 144 -11.84 19.16 -6.86
C ARG A 144 -13.23 19.79 -6.84
N GLY A 145 -14.24 19.04 -7.22
CA GLY A 145 -15.65 19.50 -7.22
C GLY A 145 -16.44 19.10 -5.97
N ASP A 146 -15.79 18.52 -4.95
CA ASP A 146 -16.46 17.98 -3.77
C ASP A 146 -15.80 18.53 -2.49
N THR A 147 -16.50 18.48 -1.37
CA THR A 147 -16.01 18.93 -0.04
C THR A 147 -15.68 17.77 0.90
N VAL A 148 -15.92 16.52 0.47
CA VAL A 148 -15.65 15.32 1.28
C VAL A 148 -14.17 15.13 1.56
N THR A 149 -13.85 14.36 2.61
CA THR A 149 -12.47 13.98 2.92
C THR A 149 -11.90 13.09 1.81
N SER A 150 -10.62 13.24 1.51
CA SER A 150 -9.98 12.44 0.46
C SER A 150 -9.83 10.96 0.84
N SER A 151 -9.81 10.63 2.14
CA SER A 151 -9.81 9.26 2.66
C SER A 151 -10.98 8.42 2.13
N ARG A 152 -12.14 9.06 1.91
CA ARG A 152 -13.34 8.42 1.37
C ARG A 152 -13.15 7.76 0.00
N LEU A 153 -12.28 8.31 -0.84
CA LEU A 153 -12.01 7.79 -2.19
C LEU A 153 -10.60 7.19 -2.31
N ALA A 154 -9.58 7.86 -1.75
CA ALA A 154 -8.20 7.37 -1.81
C ALA A 154 -8.02 6.07 -1.03
N GLY A 155 -8.65 5.95 0.15
CA GLY A 155 -8.53 4.75 0.97
C GLY A 155 -9.05 3.47 0.29
N PRO A 156 -10.27 3.45 -0.28
CA PRO A 156 -10.75 2.27 -1.02
C PRO A 156 -9.88 1.93 -2.24
N VAL A 157 -9.36 2.93 -2.95
CA VAL A 157 -8.44 2.70 -4.09
C VAL A 157 -7.17 2.02 -3.62
N MET A 158 -6.52 2.56 -2.60
CA MET A 158 -5.29 1.99 -2.04
C MET A 158 -5.54 0.60 -1.45
N GLY A 159 -6.57 0.47 -0.60
CA GLY A 159 -6.91 -0.80 0.04
C GLY A 159 -7.25 -1.89 -0.96
N ALA A 160 -8.08 -1.59 -1.99
CA ALA A 160 -8.47 -2.58 -2.99
C ALA A 160 -7.30 -3.02 -3.88
N THR A 161 -6.47 -2.08 -4.33
CA THR A 161 -5.30 -2.41 -5.17
C THR A 161 -4.28 -3.25 -4.39
N LEU A 162 -4.01 -2.91 -3.13
CA LEU A 162 -3.08 -3.68 -2.28
C LEU A 162 -3.64 -5.06 -1.94
N LEU A 163 -4.92 -5.17 -1.59
CA LEU A 163 -5.56 -6.45 -1.30
C LEU A 163 -5.57 -7.37 -2.53
N LEU A 164 -5.91 -6.83 -3.70
CA LEU A 164 -5.86 -7.57 -4.95
C LEU A 164 -4.44 -8.04 -5.27
N SER A 165 -3.45 -7.18 -5.07
CA SER A 165 -2.03 -7.53 -5.29
C SER A 165 -1.56 -8.60 -4.30
N ALA A 166 -1.97 -8.52 -3.03
CA ALA A 166 -1.70 -9.55 -2.04
C ALA A 166 -2.33 -10.90 -2.45
N ALA A 167 -3.58 -10.88 -2.92
CA ALA A 167 -4.27 -12.10 -3.38
C ALA A 167 -3.59 -12.72 -4.60
N ILE A 168 -3.21 -11.91 -5.60
CA ILE A 168 -2.48 -12.38 -6.78
C ILE A 168 -1.12 -12.95 -6.36
N SER A 169 -0.38 -12.24 -5.52
CA SER A 169 0.91 -12.70 -5.00
C SER A 169 0.77 -14.04 -4.26
N ALA A 170 -0.23 -14.18 -3.40
CA ALA A 170 -0.49 -15.42 -2.67
C ALA A 170 -0.71 -16.61 -3.61
N VAL A 171 -1.53 -16.42 -4.66
CA VAL A 171 -1.79 -17.49 -5.67
C VAL A 171 -0.51 -17.89 -6.41
N LEU A 172 0.38 -16.93 -6.67
CA LEU A 172 1.65 -17.21 -7.38
C LEU A 172 2.69 -17.86 -6.46
N THR A 173 2.65 -17.57 -5.16
CA THR A 173 3.64 -18.06 -4.18
C THR A 173 3.31 -19.46 -3.65
N VAL A 174 2.03 -19.77 -3.39
CA VAL A 174 1.61 -21.06 -2.80
C VAL A 174 2.12 -22.29 -3.55
N PRO A 175 2.17 -22.35 -4.90
CA PRO A 175 2.73 -23.51 -5.60
C PRO A 175 4.23 -23.77 -5.35
N GLY A 176 4.96 -22.78 -4.84
CA GLY A 176 6.40 -22.88 -4.54
C GLY A 176 6.73 -23.16 -3.06
N LEU A 177 5.69 -23.21 -2.19
CA LEU A 177 5.81 -23.58 -0.77
C LEU A 177 5.72 -25.10 -0.60
#